data_1c55a5e7041db58201a5b403795ea041
#
_entry.id   1c55a5e7041db58201a5b403795ea041
#
_cell.length_a   1.000
_cell.length_b   1.000
_cell.length_c   1.000
_cell.angle_alpha   90.00
_cell.angle_beta   90.00
_cell.angle_gamma   90.00
#
_symmetry.space_group_name_H-M   'P 1'
#
loop_
_entity.id
_entity.type
_entity.pdbx_description
1 polymer ?
#
loop_
_entity_poly.entity_id
_entity_poly.type
_entity_poly.pdbx_seq_one_letter_code
_entity_poly.pdbx_strand_id
1 'polypeptide(L)'
;MRRRLIALLVIASGLVVGGCAGSEDAPQPASAACPVSGPTCVRVGVGQPIYLGELLNLTTASGTDVQQSVRLAIDYLDGVFDGAPGQLLGHDVEVLSQEEECSAVGGRTGALRLIQEPSLVAVVGTTCSTAALGAADAVLSEANVLLVSPSNTAPSLTDPEQRRRTYFRIAPNDALQASAVADFAYVREGWRSAVTVHAAGDVYSEQLAGAFGESLTLLGGELLADLPVGGDAPTEEIARRIAALAPDVVLITAFSPECEQAALAIRSLAATRTLPIVVSEACQTAEFLRALGADARGVYASSPDFTYLEEDAFYRDGFLPAYRRQTGGDPIGVFHAHAFDGFALIADAIRRTAVVEPGGVLVIDRERLRRALLEVRGYQGLSGRLTCGSTGDCAEGARVAVYAAPEWPVARGAGAKPVFRSQKTLAQFSLGG
;
A
#
# COMPACT_ATOMS: atom_id res chain seq x y z
N MET A 1 -38.16 -79.04 6.48
CA MET A 1 -39.62 -79.24 6.63
C MET A 1 -40.33 -77.90 6.39
N ARG A 2 -41.23 -77.93 5.39
CA ARG A 2 -42.40 -77.05 5.18
C ARG A 2 -42.34 -75.57 5.54
N ARG A 3 -42.22 -74.69 4.51
CA ARG A 3 -43.31 -73.94 3.86
C ARG A 3 -44.20 -73.07 4.77
N ARG A 4 -44.22 -71.77 4.49
CA ARG A 4 -45.46 -71.09 3.99
C ARG A 4 -45.07 -69.65 3.48
N LEU A 5 -45.40 -69.41 2.21
CA LEU A 5 -45.60 -68.14 1.57
C LEU A 5 -46.77 -67.37 2.18
N ILE A 6 -46.64 -66.09 2.42
CA ILE A 6 -47.75 -65.15 2.48
C ILE A 6 -47.42 -63.99 1.58
N ALA A 7 -48.20 -63.86 0.53
CA ALA A 7 -48.17 -62.69 -0.36
C ALA A 7 -48.97 -61.59 0.28
N LEU A 8 -48.36 -60.40 0.41
CA LEU A 8 -49.05 -59.13 0.75
C LEU A 8 -48.96 -58.20 -0.44
N LEU A 9 -50.12 -57.88 -0.99
CA LEU A 9 -50.37 -56.81 -1.95
C LEU A 9 -50.04 -55.47 -1.27
N VAL A 10 -49.18 -54.71 -1.84
CA VAL A 10 -48.97 -53.26 -1.47
C VAL A 10 -49.46 -52.44 -2.65
N ILE A 11 -50.51 -51.69 -2.37
CA ILE A 11 -51.10 -50.69 -3.27
C ILE A 11 -50.10 -49.52 -3.33
N ALA A 12 -49.59 -49.22 -4.52
CA ALA A 12 -48.73 -48.05 -4.77
C ALA A 12 -49.59 -46.78 -4.91
N SER A 13 -49.62 -45.97 -3.86
CA SER A 13 -50.12 -44.60 -3.96
C SER A 13 -49.03 -43.74 -4.50
N GLY A 14 -49.14 -43.31 -5.73
CA GLY A 14 -48.21 -42.35 -6.34
C GLY A 14 -48.34 -40.95 -5.72
N LEU A 15 -47.35 -40.55 -4.95
CA LEU A 15 -47.09 -39.12 -4.64
C LEU A 15 -46.24 -38.54 -5.78
N VAL A 16 -46.86 -37.67 -6.57
CA VAL A 16 -46.16 -36.81 -7.51
C VAL A 16 -45.52 -35.70 -6.67
N VAL A 17 -44.24 -35.84 -6.33
CA VAL A 17 -43.42 -34.76 -5.82
C VAL A 17 -43.02 -33.93 -7.02
N GLY A 18 -43.68 -32.77 -7.18
CA GLY A 18 -43.25 -31.72 -8.10
C GLY A 18 -41.88 -31.18 -7.67
N GLY A 19 -40.83 -31.68 -8.32
CA GLY A 19 -39.50 -31.13 -8.21
C GLY A 19 -39.49 -29.76 -8.88
N CYS A 20 -39.39 -28.66 -8.10
CA CYS A 20 -38.88 -27.40 -8.60
C CYS A 20 -37.43 -27.66 -9.04
N ALA A 21 -37.24 -27.93 -10.33
CA ALA A 21 -35.94 -27.82 -10.95
C ALA A 21 -35.55 -26.34 -10.87
N GLY A 22 -34.71 -25.98 -9.90
CA GLY A 22 -33.98 -24.75 -9.96
C GLY A 22 -33.20 -24.75 -11.26
N SER A 23 -33.54 -23.87 -12.18
CA SER A 23 -32.71 -23.58 -13.32
C SER A 23 -31.37 -23.11 -12.76
N GLU A 24 -30.35 -23.97 -12.81
CA GLU A 24 -28.97 -23.51 -12.78
C GLU A 24 -28.87 -22.54 -13.95
N ASP A 25 -28.80 -21.23 -13.65
CA ASP A 25 -28.53 -20.21 -14.65
C ASP A 25 -27.20 -20.60 -15.32
N ALA A 26 -27.30 -21.08 -16.55
CA ALA A 26 -26.13 -21.24 -17.39
C ALA A 26 -25.42 -19.89 -17.44
N PRO A 27 -24.08 -19.84 -17.29
CA PRO A 27 -23.36 -18.59 -17.28
C PRO A 27 -23.70 -17.80 -18.57
N GLN A 28 -24.31 -16.63 -18.41
CA GLN A 28 -24.62 -15.77 -19.54
C GLN A 28 -23.33 -15.46 -20.29
N PRO A 29 -23.35 -15.43 -21.63
CA PRO A 29 -22.19 -15.02 -22.40
C PRO A 29 -21.77 -13.62 -21.99
N ALA A 30 -20.45 -13.37 -21.91
CA ALA A 30 -19.87 -12.11 -21.41
C ALA A 30 -20.45 -10.88 -22.13
N SER A 31 -20.77 -10.97 -23.42
CA SER A 31 -21.39 -9.90 -24.22
C SER A 31 -22.78 -9.48 -23.74
N ALA A 32 -23.58 -10.41 -23.23
CA ALA A 32 -24.92 -10.09 -22.69
C ALA A 32 -24.82 -9.35 -21.34
N ALA A 33 -23.76 -9.60 -20.57
CA ALA A 33 -23.52 -8.96 -19.27
C ALA A 33 -22.84 -7.58 -19.40
N CYS A 34 -22.14 -7.31 -20.51
CA CYS A 34 -21.35 -6.09 -20.73
C CYS A 34 -21.58 -5.51 -22.13
N PRO A 35 -22.72 -4.88 -22.41
CA PRO A 35 -23.01 -4.33 -23.75
C PRO A 35 -22.18 -3.08 -24.09
N VAL A 36 -21.83 -2.27 -23.08
CA VAL A 36 -21.02 -1.03 -23.18
C VAL A 36 -20.13 -0.92 -21.96
N SER A 37 -19.01 -0.19 -22.08
CA SER A 37 -18.18 0.13 -20.92
C SER A 37 -18.94 0.97 -19.89
N GLY A 38 -18.73 0.67 -18.60
CA GLY A 38 -19.38 1.33 -17.49
C GLY A 38 -19.04 0.74 -16.12
N PRO A 39 -19.82 1.00 -15.07
CA PRO A 39 -19.51 0.58 -13.71
C PRO A 39 -19.40 -0.94 -13.50
N THR A 40 -20.03 -1.74 -14.34
CA THR A 40 -19.99 -3.20 -14.21
C THR A 40 -18.85 -3.86 -14.98
N CYS A 41 -18.46 -3.29 -16.12
CA CYS A 41 -17.47 -3.88 -16.99
C CYS A 41 -16.85 -2.86 -17.95
N VAL A 42 -15.73 -3.25 -18.56
CA VAL A 42 -15.03 -2.50 -19.61
C VAL A 42 -14.98 -3.36 -20.87
N ARG A 43 -15.23 -2.73 -22.02
CA ARG A 43 -15.04 -3.33 -23.34
C ARG A 43 -13.89 -2.64 -24.04
N VAL A 44 -12.89 -3.42 -24.44
CA VAL A 44 -11.73 -2.93 -25.17
C VAL A 44 -11.82 -3.49 -26.60
N GLY A 45 -12.04 -2.61 -27.56
CA GLY A 45 -12.11 -2.97 -29.00
C GLY A 45 -10.75 -3.36 -29.56
N VAL A 46 -10.76 -4.07 -30.66
CA VAL A 46 -9.52 -4.44 -31.37
C VAL A 46 -8.69 -3.20 -31.69
N GLY A 47 -7.41 -3.21 -31.31
CA GLY A 47 -6.49 -2.08 -31.47
C GLY A 47 -6.75 -0.89 -30.55
N GLN A 48 -7.68 -1.00 -29.61
CA GLN A 48 -7.86 -0.03 -28.54
C GLN A 48 -6.98 -0.41 -27.33
N PRO A 49 -6.46 0.56 -26.56
CA PRO A 49 -5.67 0.29 -25.39
C PRO A 49 -6.55 -0.11 -24.19
N ILE A 50 -5.94 -0.77 -23.22
CA ILE A 50 -6.47 -0.92 -21.87
C ILE A 50 -6.08 0.34 -21.07
N TYR A 51 -7.07 1.10 -20.60
CA TYR A 51 -6.82 2.30 -19.79
C TYR A 51 -6.68 1.94 -18.31
N LEU A 52 -5.53 2.30 -17.72
CA LEU A 52 -5.29 2.30 -16.28
C LEU A 52 -5.09 3.73 -15.79
N GLY A 53 -5.44 4.00 -14.54
CA GLY A 53 -5.19 5.28 -13.90
C GLY A 53 -3.94 5.24 -13.03
N GLU A 54 -3.31 6.38 -12.88
CA GLU A 54 -2.38 6.71 -11.81
C GLU A 54 -2.92 7.91 -11.04
N LEU A 55 -2.96 7.80 -9.72
CA LEU A 55 -3.35 8.88 -8.82
C LEU A 55 -2.25 9.03 -7.78
N LEU A 56 -1.32 9.95 -8.01
CA LEU A 56 -0.04 10.01 -7.31
C LEU A 56 0.34 11.45 -6.95
N ASN A 57 1.15 11.62 -5.92
CA ASN A 57 1.82 12.89 -5.67
C ASN A 57 3.04 13.03 -6.60
N LEU A 58 2.83 13.53 -7.79
CA LEU A 58 3.86 13.63 -8.85
C LEU A 58 4.90 14.72 -8.57
N THR A 59 4.68 15.54 -7.53
CA THR A 59 5.61 16.60 -7.14
C THR A 59 6.71 16.10 -6.20
N THR A 60 6.59 14.88 -5.69
CA THR A 60 7.57 14.25 -4.78
C THR A 60 8.42 13.19 -5.47
N ALA A 61 9.62 12.97 -4.95
CA ALA A 61 10.48 11.88 -5.42
C ALA A 61 9.81 10.51 -5.25
N SER A 62 9.09 10.29 -4.15
CA SER A 62 8.37 9.03 -3.90
C SER A 62 7.28 8.77 -4.93
N GLY A 63 6.46 9.77 -5.25
CA GLY A 63 5.41 9.63 -6.28
C GLY A 63 6.00 9.44 -7.68
N THR A 64 7.10 10.13 -7.98
CA THR A 64 7.82 9.93 -9.24
C THR A 64 8.38 8.52 -9.35
N ASP A 65 8.99 7.97 -8.30
CA ASP A 65 9.50 6.59 -8.29
C ASP A 65 8.40 5.55 -8.48
N VAL A 66 7.23 5.78 -7.87
CA VAL A 66 6.04 4.94 -8.09
C VAL A 66 5.65 4.95 -9.57
N GLN A 67 5.56 6.13 -10.18
CA GLN A 67 5.23 6.28 -11.60
C GLN A 67 6.24 5.57 -12.50
N GLN A 68 7.55 5.75 -12.25
CA GLN A 68 8.60 5.09 -13.03
C GLN A 68 8.53 3.56 -12.91
N SER A 69 8.18 3.04 -11.72
CA SER A 69 8.04 1.61 -11.48
C SER A 69 6.82 1.00 -12.16
N VAL A 70 5.71 1.74 -12.26
CA VAL A 70 4.55 1.33 -13.07
C VAL A 70 4.92 1.25 -14.55
N ARG A 71 5.67 2.21 -15.08
CA ARG A 71 6.17 2.16 -16.46
C ARG A 71 7.06 0.95 -16.73
N LEU A 72 7.93 0.60 -15.77
CA LEU A 72 8.74 -0.62 -15.87
C LEU A 72 7.89 -1.89 -15.77
N ALA A 73 6.82 -1.89 -15.01
CA ALA A 73 5.91 -3.02 -14.97
C ALA A 73 5.14 -3.20 -16.29
N ILE A 74 4.86 -2.10 -17.00
CA ILE A 74 4.30 -2.12 -18.36
C ILE A 74 5.35 -2.62 -19.38
N ASP A 75 6.59 -2.13 -19.29
CA ASP A 75 7.71 -2.63 -20.12
C ASP A 75 7.85 -4.16 -19.95
N TYR A 76 7.78 -4.66 -18.72
CA TYR A 76 7.94 -6.08 -18.40
C TYR A 76 6.73 -6.99 -18.71
N LEU A 77 5.65 -6.49 -19.30
CA LEU A 77 4.44 -7.30 -19.58
C LEU A 77 4.71 -8.51 -20.49
N ASP A 78 5.70 -8.45 -21.34
CA ASP A 78 6.17 -9.53 -22.22
C ASP A 78 7.33 -10.37 -21.61
N GLY A 79 7.78 -10.03 -20.39
CA GLY A 79 8.80 -10.76 -19.65
C GLY A 79 10.23 -10.26 -19.83
N VAL A 80 10.43 -9.12 -20.52
CA VAL A 80 11.74 -8.51 -20.71
C VAL A 80 11.71 -7.01 -20.39
N PHE A 81 12.86 -6.46 -20.00
CA PHE A 81 13.06 -5.02 -19.84
C PHE A 81 13.85 -4.49 -21.05
N ASP A 82 13.19 -4.21 -22.14
CA ASP A 82 13.83 -3.70 -23.38
C ASP A 82 13.63 -2.20 -23.62
N GLY A 83 12.82 -1.55 -22.76
CA GLY A 83 12.51 -0.12 -22.84
C GLY A 83 11.32 0.20 -23.74
N ALA A 84 10.59 -0.83 -24.20
CA ALA A 84 9.36 -0.67 -24.96
C ALA A 84 8.16 -1.16 -24.12
N PRO A 85 7.00 -0.50 -24.17
CA PRO A 85 5.80 -0.97 -23.48
C PRO A 85 5.37 -2.34 -24.04
N GLY A 86 5.25 -3.34 -23.15
CA GLY A 86 4.68 -4.64 -23.49
C GLY A 86 3.16 -4.59 -23.62
N GLN A 87 2.56 -5.63 -24.19
CA GLN A 87 1.11 -5.73 -24.37
C GLN A 87 0.45 -6.64 -23.34
N LEU A 88 -0.77 -6.30 -22.94
CA LEU A 88 -1.61 -7.12 -22.08
C LEU A 88 -2.75 -7.71 -22.90
N LEU A 89 -2.74 -9.04 -23.09
CA LEU A 89 -3.71 -9.77 -23.92
C LEU A 89 -3.83 -9.23 -25.38
N GLY A 90 -2.72 -8.75 -25.93
CA GLY A 90 -2.64 -8.19 -27.29
C GLY A 90 -3.11 -6.74 -27.41
N HIS A 91 -3.31 -6.05 -26.30
CA HIS A 91 -3.66 -4.63 -26.24
C HIS A 91 -2.53 -3.83 -25.58
N ASP A 92 -2.28 -2.63 -26.10
CA ASP A 92 -1.41 -1.66 -25.43
C ASP A 92 -2.02 -1.23 -24.09
N VAL A 93 -1.21 -0.79 -23.15
CA VAL A 93 -1.67 -0.22 -21.88
C VAL A 93 -1.38 1.26 -21.88
N GLU A 94 -2.43 2.08 -21.77
CA GLU A 94 -2.33 3.52 -21.60
C GLU A 94 -2.62 3.93 -20.17
N VAL A 95 -1.79 4.85 -19.63
CA VAL A 95 -1.90 5.32 -18.26
C VAL A 95 -2.35 6.76 -18.22
N LEU A 96 -3.48 6.99 -17.55
CA LEU A 96 -4.05 8.31 -17.28
C LEU A 96 -3.57 8.78 -15.91
N SER A 97 -2.67 9.76 -15.88
CA SER A 97 -2.06 10.26 -14.63
C SER A 97 -2.80 11.49 -14.09
N GLN A 98 -3.05 11.50 -12.78
CA GLN A 98 -3.60 12.64 -12.04
C GLN A 98 -2.81 12.89 -10.76
N GLU A 99 -2.71 14.19 -10.39
CA GLU A 99 -2.12 14.65 -9.15
C GLU A 99 -3.12 14.50 -7.99
N GLU A 100 -2.65 14.10 -6.80
CA GLU A 100 -3.46 13.92 -5.58
C GLU A 100 -3.16 14.93 -4.46
N GLU A 101 -2.05 15.70 -4.58
CA GLU A 101 -1.63 16.75 -3.63
C GLU A 101 -1.51 16.29 -2.16
N CYS A 102 -1.33 14.99 -1.89
CA CYS A 102 -1.38 14.41 -0.54
C CYS A 102 -2.58 14.87 0.31
N SER A 103 -3.71 15.15 -0.31
CA SER A 103 -4.89 15.66 0.36
C SER A 103 -6.17 14.91 -0.03
N ALA A 104 -7.15 14.86 0.87
CA ALA A 104 -8.45 14.26 0.56
C ALA A 104 -9.16 14.98 -0.61
N VAL A 105 -8.98 16.28 -0.73
CA VAL A 105 -9.56 17.07 -1.83
C VAL A 105 -8.85 16.76 -3.15
N GLY A 106 -7.52 16.69 -3.14
CA GLY A 106 -6.71 16.33 -4.31
C GLY A 106 -7.02 14.92 -4.78
N GLY A 107 -7.04 13.94 -3.85
CA GLY A 107 -7.41 12.55 -4.14
C GLY A 107 -8.80 12.44 -4.77
N ARG A 108 -9.82 13.11 -4.20
CA ARG A 108 -11.16 13.16 -4.75
C ARG A 108 -11.19 13.78 -6.15
N THR A 109 -10.52 14.92 -6.33
CA THR A 109 -10.51 15.65 -7.60
C THR A 109 -9.84 14.84 -8.71
N GLY A 110 -8.68 14.24 -8.43
CA GLY A 110 -7.99 13.37 -9.36
C GLY A 110 -8.81 12.14 -9.73
N ALA A 111 -9.43 11.48 -8.75
CA ALA A 111 -10.31 10.34 -9.00
C ALA A 111 -11.52 10.71 -9.87
N LEU A 112 -12.17 11.87 -9.63
CA LEU A 112 -13.26 12.37 -10.47
C LEU A 112 -12.85 12.62 -11.92
N ARG A 113 -11.61 13.05 -12.16
CA ARG A 113 -11.07 13.21 -13.52
C ARG A 113 -10.81 11.86 -14.18
N LEU A 114 -10.24 10.90 -13.44
CA LEU A 114 -9.96 9.56 -13.97
C LEU A 114 -11.22 8.83 -14.42
N ILE A 115 -12.31 8.89 -13.64
CA ILE A 115 -13.58 8.21 -13.99
C ILE A 115 -14.34 8.86 -15.15
N GLN A 116 -13.88 9.99 -15.70
CA GLN A 116 -14.41 10.52 -16.96
C GLN A 116 -14.09 9.58 -18.15
N GLU A 117 -13.06 8.71 -18.03
CA GLU A 117 -12.81 7.63 -18.98
C GLU A 117 -13.66 6.41 -18.59
N PRO A 118 -14.74 6.11 -19.33
CA PRO A 118 -15.64 5.00 -18.97
C PRO A 118 -14.98 3.63 -19.13
N SER A 119 -13.89 3.55 -19.89
CA SER A 119 -13.07 2.33 -20.10
C SER A 119 -11.91 2.21 -19.11
N LEU A 120 -11.82 3.07 -18.09
CA LEU A 120 -10.82 2.96 -17.01
C LEU A 120 -11.00 1.64 -16.26
N VAL A 121 -10.00 0.77 -16.23
CA VAL A 121 -10.09 -0.57 -15.62
C VAL A 121 -9.80 -0.53 -14.12
N ALA A 122 -8.69 0.08 -13.73
CA ALA A 122 -8.21 0.18 -12.35
C ALA A 122 -7.29 1.40 -12.19
N VAL A 123 -6.99 1.78 -10.95
CA VAL A 123 -6.08 2.87 -10.60
C VAL A 123 -4.96 2.33 -9.72
N VAL A 124 -3.71 2.63 -10.06
CA VAL A 124 -2.55 2.50 -9.16
C VAL A 124 -2.40 3.81 -8.38
N GLY A 125 -2.38 3.73 -7.08
CA GLY A 125 -2.34 4.90 -6.20
C GLY A 125 -3.22 4.66 -4.96
N THR A 126 -3.34 5.59 -4.07
CA THR A 126 -2.67 6.90 -4.02
C THR A 126 -1.28 6.78 -3.42
N THR A 127 -0.47 7.82 -3.48
CA THR A 127 0.81 7.87 -2.76
C THR A 127 0.57 8.10 -1.28
N CYS A 128 -0.34 9.03 -0.94
CA CYS A 128 -0.63 9.44 0.44
C CYS A 128 -1.95 8.83 0.93
N SER A 129 -1.96 8.38 2.21
CA SER A 129 -3.14 7.78 2.84
C SER A 129 -4.33 8.74 2.93
N THR A 130 -4.08 10.02 3.22
CA THR A 130 -5.12 11.06 3.28
C THR A 130 -5.82 11.24 1.92
N ALA A 131 -5.07 11.16 0.82
CA ALA A 131 -5.66 11.23 -0.54
C ALA A 131 -6.51 9.99 -0.86
N ALA A 132 -6.13 8.80 -0.36
CA ALA A 132 -6.92 7.58 -0.54
C ALA A 132 -8.32 7.70 0.05
N LEU A 133 -8.48 8.36 1.20
CA LEU A 133 -9.80 8.60 1.80
C LEU A 133 -10.71 9.37 0.85
N GLY A 134 -10.18 10.43 0.22
CA GLY A 134 -10.95 11.23 -0.75
C GLY A 134 -11.29 10.48 -2.03
N ALA A 135 -10.38 9.65 -2.53
CA ALA A 135 -10.52 8.92 -3.78
C ALA A 135 -11.39 7.65 -3.66
N ALA A 136 -11.12 6.83 -2.61
CA ALA A 136 -11.67 5.50 -2.52
C ALA A 136 -13.15 5.48 -2.16
N ASP A 137 -13.58 6.28 -1.17
CA ASP A 137 -14.92 6.18 -0.60
C ASP A 137 -16.01 6.75 -1.52
N ALA A 138 -15.82 7.98 -2.00
CA ALA A 138 -16.87 8.73 -2.65
C ALA A 138 -16.79 8.75 -4.18
N VAL A 139 -15.75 8.15 -4.78
CA VAL A 139 -15.56 8.21 -6.23
C VAL A 139 -15.31 6.83 -6.83
N LEU A 140 -14.20 6.21 -6.49
CA LEU A 140 -13.79 4.95 -7.13
C LEU A 140 -14.68 3.77 -6.71
N SER A 141 -15.15 3.75 -5.44
CA SER A 141 -16.09 2.72 -4.97
C SER A 141 -17.44 2.81 -5.65
N GLU A 142 -18.00 4.02 -5.88
CA GLU A 142 -19.25 4.22 -6.60
C GLU A 142 -19.11 3.86 -8.08
N ALA A 143 -17.98 4.21 -8.70
CA ALA A 143 -17.66 3.84 -10.07
C ALA A 143 -17.28 2.35 -10.22
N ASN A 144 -17.15 1.60 -9.11
CA ASN A 144 -16.67 0.22 -9.05
C ASN A 144 -15.29 0.05 -9.70
N VAL A 145 -14.42 1.05 -9.61
CA VAL A 145 -13.04 1.04 -10.09
C VAL A 145 -12.11 0.67 -8.95
N LEU A 146 -11.21 -0.28 -9.18
CA LEU A 146 -10.20 -0.69 -8.18
C LEU A 146 -9.18 0.43 -7.97
N LEU A 147 -8.81 0.63 -6.71
CA LEU A 147 -7.67 1.44 -6.28
C LEU A 147 -6.68 0.51 -5.59
N VAL A 148 -5.50 0.33 -6.18
CA VAL A 148 -4.43 -0.51 -5.66
C VAL A 148 -3.26 0.37 -5.27
N SER A 149 -3.12 0.62 -3.96
CA SER A 149 -2.08 1.51 -3.46
C SER A 149 -0.75 0.80 -3.24
N PRO A 150 0.35 1.36 -3.75
CA PRO A 150 1.69 0.87 -3.46
C PRO A 150 2.23 1.34 -2.10
N SER A 151 1.72 2.44 -1.53
CA SER A 151 2.40 3.18 -0.46
C SER A 151 1.51 3.67 0.66
N ASN A 152 0.20 3.48 0.60
CA ASN A 152 -0.66 3.87 1.72
C ASN A 152 -0.54 2.85 2.85
N THR A 153 -0.20 3.32 4.04
CA THR A 153 0.09 2.46 5.19
C THR A 153 -0.86 2.66 6.36
N ALA A 154 -1.64 3.75 6.39
CA ALA A 154 -2.55 4.06 7.49
C ALA A 154 -3.51 2.90 7.83
N PRO A 155 -3.61 2.47 9.10
CA PRO A 155 -4.45 1.35 9.55
C PRO A 155 -5.93 1.46 9.15
N SER A 156 -6.51 2.65 9.25
CA SER A 156 -7.95 2.87 8.97
C SER A 156 -8.37 2.58 7.52
N LEU A 157 -7.43 2.56 6.57
CA LEU A 157 -7.75 2.29 5.16
C LEU A 157 -8.24 0.86 4.91
N THR A 158 -7.84 -0.07 5.77
CA THR A 158 -8.20 -1.50 5.69
C THR A 158 -8.86 -2.00 6.99
N ASP A 159 -9.35 -1.10 7.81
CA ASP A 159 -10.16 -1.43 8.98
C ASP A 159 -11.39 -2.25 8.55
N PRO A 160 -11.62 -3.44 9.13
CA PRO A 160 -12.76 -4.30 8.81
C PRO A 160 -14.11 -3.60 8.97
N GLU A 161 -14.26 -2.69 9.94
CA GLU A 161 -15.49 -1.95 10.20
C GLU A 161 -15.76 -0.84 9.17
N GLN A 162 -14.70 -0.37 8.50
CA GLN A 162 -14.75 0.69 7.50
C GLN A 162 -14.35 0.19 6.11
N ARG A 163 -14.60 -1.07 5.81
CA ARG A 163 -14.14 -1.74 4.58
C ARG A 163 -14.46 -0.97 3.30
N ARG A 164 -13.42 -0.51 2.61
CA ARG A 164 -13.51 0.12 1.29
C ARG A 164 -13.46 -0.95 0.22
N ARG A 165 -14.61 -1.24 -0.39
CA ARG A 165 -14.82 -2.41 -1.25
C ARG A 165 -13.82 -2.53 -2.40
N THR A 166 -13.45 -1.43 -3.03
CA THR A 166 -12.56 -1.39 -4.21
C THR A 166 -11.12 -1.04 -3.88
N TYR A 167 -10.79 -0.84 -2.60
CA TYR A 167 -9.45 -0.48 -2.15
C TYR A 167 -8.62 -1.71 -1.79
N PHE A 168 -7.37 -1.72 -2.28
CA PHE A 168 -6.33 -2.68 -1.93
C PHE A 168 -5.02 -1.94 -1.70
N ARG A 169 -4.12 -2.52 -0.92
CA ARG A 169 -2.76 -2.01 -0.78
C ARG A 169 -1.71 -3.11 -0.80
N ILE A 170 -0.55 -2.77 -1.37
CA ILE A 170 0.62 -3.63 -1.42
C ILE A 170 1.55 -3.36 -0.24
N ALA A 171 1.65 -2.10 0.18
CA ALA A 171 2.40 -1.71 1.37
C ALA A 171 1.85 -2.36 2.64
N PRO A 172 2.71 -2.73 3.59
CA PRO A 172 2.26 -3.22 4.89
C PRO A 172 1.58 -2.13 5.72
N ASN A 173 0.74 -2.57 6.66
CA ASN A 173 0.03 -1.70 7.60
C ASN A 173 0.98 -1.08 8.62
N ASP A 174 0.82 0.19 8.94
CA ASP A 174 1.61 0.95 9.91
C ASP A 174 1.58 0.37 11.33
N ALA A 175 0.54 -0.36 11.71
CA ALA A 175 0.54 -1.08 12.98
C ALA A 175 1.74 -2.04 13.10
N LEU A 176 2.20 -2.63 11.99
CA LEU A 176 3.38 -3.50 11.96
C LEU A 176 4.68 -2.69 12.08
N GLN A 177 4.77 -1.54 11.40
CA GLN A 177 5.92 -0.64 11.51
C GLN A 177 6.03 -0.05 12.90
N ALA A 178 4.93 0.45 13.46
CA ALA A 178 4.83 0.98 14.81
C ALA A 178 5.30 -0.02 15.86
N SER A 179 4.82 -1.27 15.76
CA SER A 179 5.26 -2.35 16.66
C SER A 179 6.77 -2.63 16.55
N ALA A 180 7.33 -2.59 15.33
CA ALA A 180 8.77 -2.80 15.14
C ALA A 180 9.60 -1.64 15.72
N VAL A 181 9.12 -0.39 15.57
CA VAL A 181 9.76 0.80 16.16
C VAL A 181 9.66 0.79 17.68
N ALA A 182 8.54 0.33 18.25
CA ALA A 182 8.39 0.16 19.69
C ALA A 182 9.35 -0.91 20.24
N ASP A 183 9.55 -2.04 19.52
CA ASP A 183 10.56 -3.03 19.89
C ASP A 183 11.98 -2.43 19.85
N PHE A 184 12.29 -1.63 18.82
CA PHE A 184 13.57 -0.94 18.74
C PHE A 184 13.76 -0.02 19.96
N ALA A 185 12.78 0.82 20.25
CA ALA A 185 12.85 1.78 21.36
C ALA A 185 12.94 1.07 22.70
N TYR A 186 11.98 0.17 23.00
CA TYR A 186 11.83 -0.42 24.33
C TYR A 186 12.78 -1.59 24.58
N VAL A 187 12.86 -2.51 23.63
CA VAL A 187 13.62 -3.76 23.82
C VAL A 187 15.09 -3.57 23.50
N ARG A 188 15.41 -2.89 22.37
CA ARG A 188 16.78 -2.75 21.90
C ARG A 188 17.53 -1.62 22.61
N GLU A 189 16.93 -0.41 22.68
CA GLU A 189 17.58 0.79 23.22
C GLU A 189 17.29 1.02 24.70
N GLY A 190 16.25 0.38 25.24
CA GLY A 190 15.90 0.47 26.66
C GLY A 190 15.14 1.75 27.01
N TRP A 191 14.62 2.49 26.03
CA TRP A 191 13.81 3.70 26.25
C TRP A 191 12.43 3.29 26.82
N ARG A 192 11.96 4.02 27.79
CA ARG A 192 10.73 3.73 28.53
C ARG A 192 9.65 4.76 28.35
N SER A 193 10.02 5.98 27.95
CA SER A 193 9.11 7.07 27.73
C SER A 193 9.34 7.72 26.37
N ALA A 194 8.26 8.11 25.71
CA ALA A 194 8.33 8.73 24.39
C ALA A 194 7.37 9.91 24.26
N VAL A 195 7.69 10.78 23.32
CA VAL A 195 6.77 11.77 22.76
C VAL A 195 6.68 11.50 21.26
N THR A 196 5.48 11.60 20.70
CA THR A 196 5.29 11.59 19.24
C THR A 196 5.06 13.01 18.72
N VAL A 197 5.51 13.25 17.48
CA VAL A 197 5.28 14.48 16.73
C VAL A 197 4.76 14.10 15.36
N HIS A 198 3.50 14.48 15.05
CA HIS A 198 2.82 14.11 13.81
C HIS A 198 2.39 15.34 13.00
N ALA A 199 2.25 15.22 11.68
CA ALA A 199 1.67 16.27 10.85
C ALA A 199 0.17 16.40 11.14
N ALA A 200 -0.27 17.61 11.50
CA ALA A 200 -1.66 17.88 11.88
C ALA A 200 -2.62 17.66 10.70
N GLY A 201 -3.66 16.85 10.93
CA GLY A 201 -4.69 16.56 9.93
C GLY A 201 -4.26 15.57 8.83
N ASP A 202 -3.09 14.96 8.96
CA ASP A 202 -2.65 13.90 8.06
C ASP A 202 -2.87 12.52 8.68
N VAL A 203 -3.67 11.71 8.01
CA VAL A 203 -4.14 10.40 8.52
C VAL A 203 -3.00 9.40 8.72
N TYR A 204 -2.00 9.38 7.82
CA TYR A 204 -0.84 8.51 7.98
C TYR A 204 -0.03 8.92 9.23
N SER A 205 0.32 10.20 9.34
CA SER A 205 1.12 10.72 10.43
C SER A 205 0.49 10.47 11.80
N GLU A 206 -0.80 10.80 11.93
CA GLU A 206 -1.55 10.64 13.18
C GLU A 206 -1.68 9.16 13.58
N GLN A 207 -1.99 8.30 12.62
CA GLN A 207 -2.22 6.88 12.91
C GLN A 207 -0.92 6.11 13.19
N LEU A 208 0.18 6.42 12.51
CA LEU A 208 1.48 5.83 12.82
C LEU A 208 1.95 6.25 14.23
N ALA A 209 1.79 7.54 14.59
CA ALA A 209 2.10 8.04 15.93
C ALA A 209 1.28 7.34 17.02
N GLY A 210 -0.04 7.22 16.80
CA GLY A 210 -0.96 6.53 17.72
C GLY A 210 -0.61 5.05 17.87
N ALA A 211 -0.42 4.34 16.77
CA ALA A 211 -0.06 2.92 16.79
C ALA A 211 1.29 2.64 17.48
N PHE A 212 2.25 3.56 17.37
CA PHE A 212 3.51 3.49 18.14
C PHE A 212 3.26 3.66 19.63
N GLY A 213 2.47 4.65 20.03
CA GLY A 213 2.12 4.86 21.44
C GLY A 213 1.44 3.66 22.08
N GLU A 214 0.49 3.04 21.36
CA GLU A 214 -0.17 1.80 21.78
C GLU A 214 0.84 0.65 21.90
N SER A 215 1.68 0.45 20.89
CA SER A 215 2.69 -0.61 20.90
C SER A 215 3.72 -0.43 22.01
N LEU A 216 4.16 0.79 22.27
CA LEU A 216 5.08 1.11 23.38
C LEU A 216 4.44 0.81 24.73
N THR A 217 3.17 1.18 24.90
CA THR A 217 2.41 0.93 26.13
C THR A 217 2.20 -0.57 26.39
N LEU A 218 1.93 -1.35 25.35
CA LEU A 218 1.84 -2.82 25.46
C LEU A 218 3.14 -3.46 25.93
N LEU A 219 4.29 -2.86 25.63
CA LEU A 219 5.60 -3.30 26.13
C LEU A 219 5.90 -2.83 27.57
N GLY A 220 5.06 -1.97 28.15
CA GLY A 220 5.25 -1.40 29.47
C GLY A 220 5.97 -0.04 29.49
N GLY A 221 6.07 0.62 28.34
CA GLY A 221 6.53 2.01 28.22
C GLY A 221 5.39 3.01 28.37
N GLU A 222 5.71 4.30 28.27
CA GLU A 222 4.77 5.40 28.45
C GLU A 222 4.85 6.39 27.28
N LEU A 223 3.72 6.71 26.66
CA LEU A 223 3.59 7.83 25.73
C LEU A 223 3.21 9.08 26.54
N LEU A 224 4.16 10.00 26.72
CA LEU A 224 3.99 11.21 27.54
C LEU A 224 3.11 12.26 26.84
N ALA A 225 3.21 12.38 25.52
CA ALA A 225 2.38 13.25 24.72
C ALA A 225 2.42 12.85 23.24
N ASP A 226 1.36 13.20 22.52
CA ASP A 226 1.27 13.21 21.08
C ASP A 226 1.04 14.66 20.61
N LEU A 227 1.97 15.21 19.80
CA LEU A 227 2.06 16.64 19.51
C LEU A 227 1.90 16.89 18.00
N PRO A 228 0.92 17.68 17.58
CA PRO A 228 0.80 18.05 16.17
C PRO A 228 1.88 19.09 15.79
N VAL A 229 2.42 18.93 14.57
CA VAL A 229 3.30 19.92 13.90
C VAL A 229 2.63 20.37 12.59
N GLY A 230 2.94 21.59 12.16
CA GLY A 230 2.30 22.22 11.01
C GLY A 230 1.14 23.14 11.40
N GLY A 231 0.57 23.85 10.41
CA GLY A 231 -0.42 24.88 10.65
C GLY A 231 0.14 26.05 11.47
N ASP A 232 -0.63 26.51 12.46
CA ASP A 232 -0.27 27.66 13.31
C ASP A 232 0.57 27.28 14.54
N ALA A 233 0.93 26.00 14.73
CA ALA A 233 1.70 25.56 15.89
C ALA A 233 3.20 25.86 15.73
N PRO A 234 3.78 26.78 16.54
CA PRO A 234 5.21 27.07 16.45
C PRO A 234 6.05 25.85 16.88
N THR A 235 6.99 25.43 16.03
CA THR A 235 7.87 24.27 16.32
C THR A 235 8.72 24.48 17.58
N GLU A 236 9.05 25.72 17.94
CA GLU A 236 9.75 26.06 19.17
C GLU A 236 8.92 25.75 20.44
N GLU A 237 7.58 25.87 20.35
CA GLU A 237 6.69 25.50 21.46
C GLU A 237 6.69 23.98 21.65
N ILE A 238 6.64 23.23 20.56
CA ILE A 238 6.76 21.77 20.56
C ILE A 238 8.06 21.35 21.25
N ALA A 239 9.19 21.96 20.85
CA ALA A 239 10.50 21.66 21.44
C ALA A 239 10.56 21.98 22.96
N ARG A 240 9.97 23.13 23.41
CA ARG A 240 9.88 23.46 24.83
C ARG A 240 9.01 22.45 25.61
N ARG A 241 7.91 22.01 25.04
CA ARG A 241 7.04 21.01 25.66
C ARG A 241 7.73 19.66 25.77
N ILE A 242 8.47 19.23 24.75
CA ILE A 242 9.29 18.02 24.80
C ILE A 242 10.36 18.15 25.89
N ALA A 243 11.04 19.30 25.98
CA ALA A 243 12.05 19.52 27.03
C ALA A 243 11.46 19.45 28.45
N ALA A 244 10.24 19.95 28.65
CA ALA A 244 9.55 19.88 29.95
C ALA A 244 9.10 18.46 30.32
N LEU A 245 8.71 17.64 29.35
CA LEU A 245 8.32 16.25 29.53
C LEU A 245 9.51 15.31 29.74
N ALA A 246 10.69 15.68 29.26
CA ALA A 246 11.94 14.92 29.34
C ALA A 246 11.80 13.44 28.93
N PRO A 247 11.29 13.11 27.74
CA PRO A 247 11.17 11.73 27.28
C PRO A 247 12.54 11.10 27.01
N ASP A 248 12.60 9.77 26.91
CA ASP A 248 13.79 9.04 26.48
C ASP A 248 13.99 9.15 24.94
N VAL A 249 12.92 9.30 24.18
CA VAL A 249 12.93 9.37 22.72
C VAL A 249 11.78 10.21 22.16
N VAL A 250 11.98 10.79 20.99
CA VAL A 250 10.90 11.39 20.19
C VAL A 250 10.75 10.61 18.88
N LEU A 251 9.51 10.24 18.54
CA LEU A 251 9.16 9.74 17.21
C LEU A 251 8.50 10.86 16.40
N ILE A 252 9.04 11.15 15.21
CA ILE A 252 8.48 12.13 14.26
C ILE A 252 7.91 11.36 13.06
N THR A 253 6.60 11.50 12.84
CA THR A 253 5.84 10.84 11.75
C THR A 253 5.33 11.85 10.73
N ALA A 254 5.94 12.99 10.58
CA ALA A 254 5.59 14.04 9.62
C ALA A 254 6.25 13.83 8.25
N PHE A 255 6.10 14.81 7.37
CA PHE A 255 6.76 14.88 6.07
C PHE A 255 7.75 16.06 6.03
N SER A 256 8.58 16.15 4.98
CA SER A 256 9.33 17.39 4.69
C SER A 256 8.36 18.51 4.26
N PRO A 257 8.53 19.77 4.76
CA PRO A 257 9.62 20.24 5.61
C PRO A 257 9.36 20.14 7.12
N GLU A 258 8.22 19.69 7.58
CA GLU A 258 7.84 19.67 9.00
C GLU A 258 8.76 18.76 9.83
N CYS A 259 9.27 17.68 9.24
CA CYS A 259 10.24 16.78 9.88
C CYS A 259 11.51 17.53 10.29
N GLU A 260 12.09 18.26 9.34
CA GLU A 260 13.33 19.02 9.52
C GLU A 260 13.13 20.13 10.55
N GLN A 261 12.01 20.85 10.45
CA GLN A 261 11.66 21.94 11.36
C GLN A 261 11.52 21.44 12.80
N ALA A 262 10.79 20.32 13.00
CA ALA A 262 10.62 19.73 14.33
C ALA A 262 11.96 19.22 14.90
N ALA A 263 12.75 18.50 14.10
CA ALA A 263 14.04 17.98 14.53
C ALA A 263 15.04 19.10 14.86
N LEU A 264 15.12 20.16 14.06
CA LEU A 264 15.97 21.34 14.31
C LEU A 264 15.53 22.08 15.57
N ALA A 265 14.22 22.28 15.78
CA ALA A 265 13.71 22.91 16.99
C ALA A 265 14.08 22.10 18.24
N ILE A 266 13.96 20.78 18.21
CA ILE A 266 14.40 19.90 19.30
C ILE A 266 15.91 20.04 19.54
N ARG A 267 16.73 20.06 18.48
CA ARG A 267 18.19 20.21 18.58
C ARG A 267 18.65 21.59 19.08
N SER A 268 17.83 22.63 18.93
CA SER A 268 18.16 24.00 19.32
C SER A 268 18.25 24.21 20.84
N LEU A 269 17.52 23.40 21.63
CA LEU A 269 17.49 23.53 23.08
C LEU A 269 18.57 22.68 23.76
N ALA A 270 19.27 23.23 24.71
CA ALA A 270 20.33 22.51 25.44
C ALA A 270 19.85 21.24 26.11
N ALA A 271 18.60 21.23 26.64
CA ALA A 271 18.00 20.11 27.33
C ALA A 271 17.67 18.91 26.39
N THR A 272 17.43 19.16 25.10
CA THR A 272 17.00 18.15 24.14
C THR A 272 18.00 17.94 23.00
N ARG A 273 19.15 18.64 23.05
CA ARG A 273 20.16 18.58 21.97
C ARG A 273 20.65 17.17 21.65
N THR A 274 20.74 16.30 22.63
CA THR A 274 21.21 14.90 22.48
C THR A 274 20.09 13.90 22.60
N LEU A 275 18.83 14.34 22.71
CA LEU A 275 17.68 13.46 22.83
C LEU A 275 17.57 12.60 21.56
N PRO A 276 17.46 11.26 21.67
CA PRO A 276 17.23 10.40 20.52
C PRO A 276 15.96 10.80 19.75
N ILE A 277 16.06 10.82 18.43
CA ILE A 277 14.93 11.08 17.54
C ILE A 277 14.81 9.89 16.59
N VAL A 278 13.64 9.31 16.47
CA VAL A 278 13.29 8.37 15.42
C VAL A 278 12.38 9.10 14.43
N VAL A 279 12.63 8.94 13.14
CA VAL A 279 11.75 9.48 12.10
C VAL A 279 11.18 8.32 11.28
N SER A 280 10.02 8.51 10.68
CA SER A 280 9.44 7.57 9.72
C SER A 280 10.16 7.63 8.36
N GLU A 281 9.82 6.70 7.47
CA GLU A 281 10.37 6.65 6.11
C GLU A 281 10.07 7.90 5.30
N ALA A 282 8.99 8.61 5.61
CA ALA A 282 8.62 9.86 4.95
C ALA A 282 9.65 10.98 5.16
N CYS A 283 10.39 10.92 6.26
CA CYS A 283 11.47 11.86 6.61
C CYS A 283 12.86 11.33 6.24
N GLN A 284 13.00 10.10 5.74
CA GLN A 284 14.28 9.49 5.41
C GLN A 284 14.80 10.02 4.06
N THR A 285 15.19 11.29 4.03
CA THR A 285 15.58 12.01 2.82
C THR A 285 16.99 12.57 2.92
N ALA A 286 17.59 12.89 1.75
CA ALA A 286 18.87 13.63 1.70
C ALA A 286 18.70 15.07 2.19
N GLU A 287 17.51 15.64 2.00
CA GLU A 287 17.12 16.97 2.45
C GLU A 287 17.20 17.06 3.97
N PHE A 288 16.60 16.09 4.66
CA PHE A 288 16.65 16.00 6.12
C PHE A 288 18.10 15.95 6.64
N LEU A 289 18.94 15.08 6.06
CA LEU A 289 20.34 14.99 6.45
C LEU A 289 21.12 16.29 6.20
N ARG A 290 20.84 16.95 5.08
CA ARG A 290 21.45 18.25 4.77
C ARG A 290 21.02 19.35 5.74
N ALA A 291 19.73 19.37 6.09
CA ALA A 291 19.19 20.37 7.02
C ALA A 291 19.78 20.24 8.42
N LEU A 292 19.93 19.03 8.93
CA LEU A 292 20.47 18.79 10.26
C LEU A 292 22.00 18.80 10.31
N GLY A 293 22.68 18.42 9.24
CA GLY A 293 24.16 18.38 9.22
C GLY A 293 24.73 17.58 10.41
N ALA A 294 25.54 18.25 11.27
CA ALA A 294 26.11 17.59 12.44
C ALA A 294 25.09 17.19 13.52
N ASP A 295 23.93 17.86 13.56
CA ASP A 295 22.84 17.59 14.50
C ASP A 295 22.02 16.34 14.14
N ALA A 296 22.29 15.70 13.00
CA ALA A 296 21.72 14.40 12.63
C ALA A 296 22.21 13.23 13.52
N ARG A 297 23.28 13.45 14.31
CA ARG A 297 23.77 12.40 15.23
C ARG A 297 22.71 12.06 16.28
N GLY A 298 22.46 10.74 16.47
CA GLY A 298 21.40 10.25 17.37
C GLY A 298 20.00 10.38 16.78
N VAL A 299 19.89 10.59 15.46
CA VAL A 299 18.66 10.45 14.71
C VAL A 299 18.65 9.07 14.02
N TYR A 300 17.49 8.44 14.02
CA TYR A 300 17.25 7.15 13.40
C TYR A 300 16.08 7.27 12.42
N ALA A 301 16.09 6.48 11.35
CA ALA A 301 14.94 6.38 10.44
C ALA A 301 14.42 4.94 10.42
N SER A 302 13.11 4.77 10.59
CA SER A 302 12.43 3.50 10.37
C SER A 302 11.86 3.46 8.95
N SER A 303 12.06 2.37 8.24
CA SER A 303 11.50 2.17 6.90
C SER A 303 11.33 0.68 6.60
N PRO A 304 10.63 0.32 5.51
CA PRO A 304 10.73 -1.03 4.98
C PRO A 304 12.20 -1.45 4.80
N ASP A 305 12.52 -2.68 5.18
CA ASP A 305 13.86 -3.23 4.99
C ASP A 305 14.06 -3.64 3.52
N PHE A 306 14.92 -2.95 2.81
CA PHE A 306 15.22 -3.24 1.40
C PHE A 306 16.47 -4.08 1.18
N THR A 307 17.16 -4.46 2.25
CA THR A 307 18.40 -5.23 2.10
C THR A 307 18.17 -6.58 1.41
N TYR A 308 16.95 -7.13 1.51
CA TYR A 308 16.61 -8.36 0.79
C TYR A 308 16.50 -8.16 -0.74
N LEU A 309 16.14 -6.96 -1.20
CA LEU A 309 16.09 -6.66 -2.65
C LEU A 309 17.47 -6.76 -3.29
N GLU A 310 18.53 -6.40 -2.56
CA GLU A 310 19.90 -6.52 -3.06
C GLU A 310 20.32 -8.00 -3.27
N GLU A 311 19.69 -8.94 -2.57
CA GLU A 311 19.90 -10.38 -2.70
C GLU A 311 19.02 -11.00 -3.79
N ASP A 312 17.91 -10.33 -4.18
CA ASP A 312 17.01 -10.80 -5.21
C ASP A 312 17.60 -10.61 -6.61
N ALA A 313 17.73 -11.70 -7.36
CA ALA A 313 18.34 -11.66 -8.69
C ALA A 313 17.51 -10.88 -9.72
N PHE A 314 16.16 -10.96 -9.64
CA PHE A 314 15.31 -10.22 -10.53
C PHE A 314 15.41 -8.71 -10.31
N TYR A 315 15.47 -8.29 -9.03
CA TYR A 315 15.67 -6.88 -8.70
C TYR A 315 17.04 -6.40 -9.15
N ARG A 316 18.10 -7.11 -8.74
CA ARG A 316 19.49 -6.69 -8.96
C ARG A 316 19.90 -6.70 -10.43
N ASP A 317 19.51 -7.73 -11.17
CA ASP A 317 20.02 -8.01 -12.53
C ASP A 317 19.01 -7.58 -13.62
N GLY A 318 17.72 -7.39 -13.27
CA GLY A 318 16.63 -6.99 -14.16
C GLY A 318 16.09 -5.59 -13.86
N PHE A 319 15.32 -5.47 -12.77
CA PHE A 319 14.59 -4.25 -12.43
C PHE A 319 15.51 -3.03 -12.25
N LEU A 320 16.52 -3.10 -11.37
CA LEU A 320 17.36 -1.96 -11.03
C LEU A 320 18.17 -1.42 -12.21
N PRO A 321 18.79 -2.28 -13.08
CA PRO A 321 19.40 -1.81 -14.32
C PRO A 321 18.41 -1.17 -15.29
N ALA A 322 17.19 -1.69 -15.40
CA ALA A 322 16.13 -1.11 -16.22
C ALA A 322 15.69 0.25 -15.67
N TYR A 323 15.49 0.34 -14.35
CA TYR A 323 15.15 1.59 -13.67
C TYR A 323 16.20 2.68 -13.92
N ARG A 324 17.50 2.33 -13.78
CA ARG A 324 18.63 3.24 -14.06
C ARG A 324 18.67 3.70 -15.51
N ARG A 325 18.38 2.82 -16.46
CA ARG A 325 18.31 3.22 -17.90
C ARG A 325 17.17 4.21 -18.14
N GLN A 326 16.04 4.02 -17.49
CA GLN A 326 14.85 4.84 -17.66
C GLN A 326 14.97 6.22 -16.98
N THR A 327 15.60 6.30 -15.80
CA THR A 327 15.58 7.47 -14.93
C THR A 327 16.94 8.17 -14.79
N GLY A 328 18.02 7.48 -15.10
CA GLY A 328 19.41 7.95 -14.90
C GLY A 328 19.93 7.77 -13.46
N GLY A 329 19.16 7.22 -12.53
CA GLY A 329 19.55 7.03 -11.13
C GLY A 329 18.89 5.84 -10.44
N ASP A 330 19.18 5.66 -9.18
CA ASP A 330 18.54 4.65 -8.34
C ASP A 330 17.19 5.15 -7.78
N PRO A 331 16.25 4.25 -7.44
CA PRO A 331 15.02 4.63 -6.75
C PRO A 331 15.35 5.33 -5.42
N ILE A 332 14.70 6.45 -5.17
CA ILE A 332 14.82 7.23 -3.92
C ILE A 332 13.72 6.80 -2.94
N GLY A 333 12.50 6.64 -3.42
CA GLY A 333 11.33 6.25 -2.64
C GLY A 333 11.37 4.80 -2.19
N VAL A 334 10.74 4.54 -1.07
CA VAL A 334 10.71 3.20 -0.46
C VAL A 334 9.66 2.26 -1.07
N PHE A 335 8.78 2.77 -1.94
CA PHE A 335 7.62 2.02 -2.46
C PHE A 335 7.71 1.65 -3.95
N HIS A 336 8.87 1.82 -4.59
CA HIS A 336 9.08 1.49 -6.00
C HIS A 336 8.79 0.01 -6.33
N ALA A 337 9.26 -0.93 -5.48
CA ALA A 337 8.99 -2.36 -5.63
C ALA A 337 7.48 -2.68 -5.45
N HIS A 338 6.83 -2.02 -4.49
CA HIS A 338 5.40 -2.18 -4.24
C HIS A 338 4.54 -1.66 -5.41
N ALA A 339 5.00 -0.60 -6.09
CA ALA A 339 4.35 -0.06 -7.27
C ALA A 339 4.40 -1.02 -8.46
N PHE A 340 5.56 -1.64 -8.69
CA PHE A 340 5.72 -2.69 -9.68
C PHE A 340 4.75 -3.85 -9.41
N ASP A 341 4.70 -4.33 -8.18
CA ASP A 341 3.82 -5.42 -7.77
C ASP A 341 2.33 -5.06 -7.86
N GLY A 342 1.96 -3.83 -7.48
CA GLY A 342 0.58 -3.36 -7.57
C GLY A 342 0.05 -3.40 -8.99
N PHE A 343 0.84 -2.91 -9.95
CA PHE A 343 0.51 -3.04 -11.37
C PHE A 343 0.50 -4.51 -11.83
N ALA A 344 1.51 -5.29 -11.44
CA ALA A 344 1.62 -6.70 -11.84
C ALA A 344 0.42 -7.54 -11.35
N LEU A 345 -0.10 -7.28 -10.14
CA LEU A 345 -1.31 -7.92 -9.62
C LEU A 345 -2.56 -7.53 -10.41
N ILE A 346 -2.71 -6.27 -10.81
CA ILE A 346 -3.80 -5.82 -11.68
C ILE A 346 -3.71 -6.55 -13.03
N ALA A 347 -2.54 -6.58 -13.65
CA ALA A 347 -2.31 -7.24 -14.93
C ALA A 347 -2.57 -8.75 -14.86
N ASP A 348 -2.13 -9.43 -13.81
CA ASP A 348 -2.42 -10.85 -13.56
C ASP A 348 -3.93 -11.10 -13.37
N ALA A 349 -4.61 -10.26 -12.59
CA ALA A 349 -6.05 -10.37 -12.41
C ALA A 349 -6.80 -10.17 -13.74
N ILE A 350 -6.39 -9.23 -14.59
CA ILE A 350 -6.95 -9.06 -15.95
C ILE A 350 -6.71 -10.32 -16.78
N ARG A 351 -5.49 -10.86 -16.82
CA ARG A 351 -5.18 -12.11 -17.56
C ARG A 351 -6.06 -13.28 -17.16
N ARG A 352 -6.37 -13.39 -15.87
CA ARG A 352 -7.19 -14.50 -15.32
C ARG A 352 -8.69 -14.34 -15.54
N THR A 353 -9.19 -13.11 -15.67
CA THR A 353 -10.63 -12.85 -15.61
C THR A 353 -11.24 -12.26 -16.87
N ALA A 354 -10.44 -11.64 -17.72
CA ALA A 354 -10.91 -11.05 -18.96
C ALA A 354 -11.34 -12.13 -19.98
N VAL A 355 -12.33 -11.82 -20.78
CA VAL A 355 -12.87 -12.70 -21.80
C VAL A 355 -12.69 -12.07 -23.18
N VAL A 356 -12.06 -12.79 -24.09
CA VAL A 356 -11.99 -12.39 -25.50
C VAL A 356 -13.20 -12.92 -26.24
N GLU A 357 -14.05 -12.01 -26.74
CA GLU A 357 -15.23 -12.37 -27.52
C GLU A 357 -14.89 -12.71 -28.97
N PRO A 358 -15.80 -13.42 -29.70
CA PRO A 358 -15.67 -13.54 -31.14
C PRO A 358 -15.57 -12.17 -31.80
N GLY A 359 -14.50 -11.97 -32.61
CA GLY A 359 -14.18 -10.65 -33.19
C GLY A 359 -13.11 -9.87 -32.45
N GLY A 360 -12.55 -10.43 -31.35
CA GLY A 360 -11.35 -9.90 -30.70
C GLY A 360 -11.59 -8.78 -29.67
N VAL A 361 -12.84 -8.50 -29.30
CA VAL A 361 -13.16 -7.54 -28.24
C VAL A 361 -12.83 -8.15 -26.88
N LEU A 362 -12.05 -7.46 -26.07
CA LEU A 362 -11.74 -7.85 -24.72
C LEU A 362 -12.81 -7.31 -23.76
N VAL A 363 -13.37 -8.17 -22.91
CA VAL A 363 -14.34 -7.80 -21.87
C VAL A 363 -13.73 -8.04 -20.51
N ILE A 364 -13.68 -7.00 -19.68
CA ILE A 364 -13.16 -7.02 -18.32
C ILE A 364 -14.32 -6.71 -17.36
N ASP A 365 -14.77 -7.71 -16.62
CA ASP A 365 -15.79 -7.55 -15.59
C ASP A 365 -15.13 -7.04 -14.30
N ARG A 366 -15.57 -5.88 -13.81
CA ARG A 366 -14.95 -5.19 -12.65
C ARG A 366 -15.11 -5.98 -11.36
N GLU A 367 -16.22 -6.70 -11.19
CA GLU A 367 -16.45 -7.52 -9.99
C GLU A 367 -15.60 -8.80 -10.02
N ARG A 368 -15.45 -9.43 -11.20
CA ARG A 368 -14.52 -10.57 -11.35
C ARG A 368 -13.07 -10.13 -11.10
N LEU A 369 -12.69 -8.95 -11.61
CA LEU A 369 -11.36 -8.38 -11.37
C LEU A 369 -11.12 -8.17 -9.88
N ARG A 370 -12.09 -7.60 -9.17
CA ARG A 370 -12.03 -7.42 -7.71
C ARG A 370 -11.88 -8.76 -6.96
N ARG A 371 -12.69 -9.75 -7.32
CA ARG A 371 -12.60 -11.08 -6.70
C ARG A 371 -11.26 -11.74 -6.96
N ALA A 372 -10.70 -11.59 -8.16
CA ALA A 372 -9.39 -12.13 -8.50
C ALA A 372 -8.28 -11.55 -7.61
N LEU A 373 -8.37 -10.27 -7.22
CA LEU A 373 -7.45 -9.70 -6.24
C LEU A 373 -7.68 -10.29 -4.84
N LEU A 374 -8.93 -10.44 -4.40
CA LEU A 374 -9.23 -11.07 -3.11
C LEU A 374 -8.80 -12.54 -3.02
N GLU A 375 -8.61 -13.20 -4.16
CA GLU A 375 -8.18 -14.60 -4.27
C GLU A 375 -6.65 -14.76 -4.37
N VAL A 376 -5.90 -13.65 -4.42
CA VAL A 376 -4.43 -13.71 -4.45
C VAL A 376 -3.92 -14.38 -3.16
N ARG A 377 -3.15 -15.46 -3.32
CA ARG A 377 -2.51 -16.20 -2.23
C ARG A 377 -1.07 -16.51 -2.57
N GLY A 378 -0.15 -16.03 -1.73
CA GLY A 378 1.27 -16.35 -1.83
C GLY A 378 1.94 -15.91 -3.13
N TYR A 379 1.44 -14.85 -3.77
CA TYR A 379 2.08 -14.27 -4.95
C TYR A 379 3.48 -13.80 -4.59
N GLN A 380 4.48 -14.23 -5.36
CA GLN A 380 5.87 -13.82 -5.15
C GLN A 380 6.10 -12.50 -5.86
N GLY A 381 5.90 -11.41 -5.14
CA GLY A 381 6.18 -10.07 -5.62
C GLY A 381 7.61 -9.65 -5.33
N LEU A 382 8.01 -8.56 -5.96
CA LEU A 382 9.30 -7.90 -5.73
C LEU A 382 9.37 -7.29 -4.31
N SER A 383 8.26 -6.75 -3.82
CA SER A 383 8.13 -6.21 -2.46
C SER A 383 8.03 -7.28 -1.38
N GLY A 384 7.88 -8.53 -1.77
CA GLY A 384 7.73 -9.68 -0.89
C GLY A 384 6.56 -10.57 -1.27
N ARG A 385 6.18 -11.45 -0.35
CA ARG A 385 5.05 -12.35 -0.56
C ARG A 385 3.73 -11.66 -0.28
N LEU A 386 2.78 -11.78 -1.22
CA LEU A 386 1.49 -11.11 -1.17
C LEU A 386 0.34 -12.10 -1.09
N THR A 387 -0.57 -11.86 -0.16
CA THR A 387 -1.84 -12.56 0.03
C THR A 387 -2.90 -11.53 0.38
N CYS A 388 -3.80 -11.24 -0.55
CA CYS A 388 -4.82 -10.21 -0.31
C CYS A 388 -5.92 -10.73 0.61
N GLY A 389 -6.09 -10.06 1.74
CA GLY A 389 -7.15 -10.33 2.71
C GLY A 389 -8.49 -9.73 2.33
N SER A 390 -9.53 -10.09 3.07
CA SER A 390 -10.88 -9.54 2.90
C SER A 390 -10.94 -8.04 3.14
N THR A 391 -10.00 -7.48 3.87
CA THR A 391 -9.88 -6.04 4.17
C THR A 391 -9.21 -5.24 3.05
N GLY A 392 -8.50 -5.91 2.11
CA GLY A 392 -7.73 -5.28 1.05
C GLY A 392 -6.24 -5.14 1.34
N ASP A 393 -5.76 -5.56 2.52
CA ASP A 393 -4.33 -5.74 2.77
C ASP A 393 -3.80 -6.91 1.94
N CYS A 394 -2.70 -6.70 1.19
CA CYS A 394 -2.06 -7.76 0.41
C CYS A 394 -0.69 -8.17 0.97
N ALA A 395 0.00 -7.33 1.73
CA ALA A 395 1.24 -7.71 2.38
C ALA A 395 1.00 -8.76 3.48
N GLU A 396 1.72 -9.90 3.44
CA GLU A 396 1.64 -10.91 4.50
C GLU A 396 2.27 -10.45 5.82
N GLY A 397 3.11 -9.43 5.77
CA GLY A 397 3.78 -8.83 6.92
C GLY A 397 4.67 -7.67 6.53
N ALA A 398 5.32 -7.07 7.51
CA ALA A 398 6.29 -6.01 7.33
C ALA A 398 7.69 -6.49 7.72
N ARG A 399 8.65 -6.22 6.85
CA ARG A 399 10.08 -6.21 7.19
C ARG A 399 10.46 -4.76 7.43
N VAL A 400 10.83 -4.44 8.66
CA VAL A 400 11.17 -3.08 9.07
C VAL A 400 12.63 -3.03 9.47
N ALA A 401 13.33 -2.04 8.96
CA ALA A 401 14.69 -1.73 9.35
C ALA A 401 14.76 -0.33 10.00
N VAL A 402 15.66 -0.18 10.97
CA VAL A 402 16.01 1.12 11.54
C VAL A 402 17.45 1.41 11.18
N TYR A 403 17.68 2.58 10.64
CA TYR A 403 18.99 3.06 10.19
C TYR A 403 19.40 4.27 11.03
N ALA A 404 20.69 4.35 11.38
CA ALA A 404 21.22 5.52 12.07
C ALA A 404 21.67 6.59 11.06
N ALA A 405 21.37 7.86 11.34
CA ALA A 405 21.92 8.98 10.60
C ALA A 405 23.39 9.25 11.03
N PRO A 406 24.24 9.77 10.14
CA PRO A 406 23.94 10.19 8.76
C PRO A 406 24.04 9.05 7.71
N GLU A 407 24.25 7.80 8.14
CA GLU A 407 24.58 6.66 7.26
C GLU A 407 23.33 5.92 6.74
N TRP A 408 22.15 6.50 6.87
CA TRP A 408 20.94 5.88 6.33
C TRP A 408 20.88 5.98 4.79
N PRO A 409 20.22 5.02 4.11
CA PRO A 409 20.12 5.05 2.66
C PRO A 409 19.20 6.19 2.20
N VAL A 410 19.68 7.05 1.33
CA VAL A 410 18.90 8.09 0.65
C VAL A 410 18.53 7.70 -0.78
N ALA A 411 19.19 6.68 -1.33
CA ALA A 411 18.86 6.01 -2.57
C ALA A 411 18.91 4.50 -2.34
N ARG A 412 18.03 3.74 -2.98
CA ARG A 412 17.90 2.29 -2.77
C ARG A 412 18.95 1.55 -3.60
N GLY A 413 19.65 0.61 -2.97
CA GLY A 413 20.81 -0.10 -3.55
C GLY A 413 22.17 0.41 -3.04
N ALA A 414 22.18 1.27 -2.01
CA ALA A 414 23.40 1.90 -1.50
C ALA A 414 24.16 1.07 -0.44
N GLY A 415 23.80 -0.18 -0.17
CA GLY A 415 24.50 -1.06 0.77
C GLY A 415 24.42 -0.61 2.24
N ALA A 416 23.39 0.12 2.63
CA ALA A 416 23.23 0.63 3.98
C ALA A 416 22.99 -0.49 5.00
N LYS A 417 23.60 -0.37 6.18
CA LYS A 417 23.48 -1.35 7.25
C LYS A 417 22.49 -0.85 8.31
N PRO A 418 21.34 -1.51 8.49
CA PRO A 418 20.44 -1.16 9.57
C PRO A 418 21.05 -1.50 10.95
N VAL A 419 20.76 -0.68 11.93
CA VAL A 419 21.13 -0.91 13.34
C VAL A 419 20.14 -1.85 14.04
N PHE A 420 18.94 -2.00 13.45
CA PHE A 420 17.90 -2.93 13.92
C PHE A 420 17.07 -3.44 12.75
N ARG A 421 16.61 -4.67 12.84
CA ARG A 421 15.67 -5.32 11.91
C ARG A 421 14.58 -6.04 12.67
N SER A 422 13.37 -5.95 12.18
CA SER A 422 12.23 -6.69 12.68
C SER A 422 11.39 -7.21 11.52
N GLN A 423 10.85 -8.41 11.70
CA GLN A 423 9.84 -8.94 10.80
C GLN A 423 8.56 -9.14 11.61
N LYS A 424 7.49 -8.49 11.19
CA LYS A 424 6.17 -8.56 11.82
C LYS A 424 5.17 -9.14 10.83
N THR A 425 4.23 -9.94 11.31
CA THR A 425 3.13 -10.47 10.50
C THR A 425 1.80 -10.08 11.11
N LEU A 426 0.77 -9.93 10.27
CA LEU A 426 -0.59 -9.60 10.72
C LEU A 426 -1.14 -10.65 11.69
N ALA A 427 -0.80 -11.94 11.50
CA ALA A 427 -1.20 -13.03 12.39
C ALA A 427 -0.64 -12.87 13.81
N GLN A 428 0.56 -12.32 13.98
CA GLN A 428 1.15 -12.04 15.29
C GLN A 428 0.47 -10.88 16.00
N PHE A 429 -0.08 -9.94 15.24
CA PHE A 429 -0.79 -8.77 15.78
C PHE A 429 -2.19 -9.12 16.27
N SER A 430 -2.88 -10.05 15.60
CA SER A 430 -4.24 -10.49 15.94
C SER A 430 -4.31 -11.38 17.19
N LEU A 431 -3.18 -11.91 17.67
CA LEU A 431 -3.12 -12.81 18.84
C LEU A 431 -2.78 -12.08 20.14
N GLY A 432 -2.50 -10.78 20.09
CA GLY A 432 -2.12 -9.93 21.23
C GLY A 432 -3.24 -8.99 21.71
N GLY A 433 -4.44 -9.07 21.13
CA GLY A 433 -5.60 -8.28 21.50
C GLY A 433 -6.63 -9.05 22.32
#